data_12e7ceb929e591ba0d8c14e70789801e
#
_entry.id   12e7ceb929e591ba0d8c14e70789801e
#
_cell.length_a   1.000
_cell.length_b   1.000
_cell.length_c   1.000
_cell.angle_alpha   90.00
_cell.angle_beta   90.00
_cell.angle_gamma   90.00
#
_symmetry.space_group_name_H-M   'P 1'
#
loop_
_entity.id
_entity.type
_entity.pdbx_description
1 polymer ?
#
loop_
_entity_poly.entity_id
_entity_poly.type
_entity_poly.pdbx_seq_one_letter_code
_entity_poly.pdbx_strand_id
1 'polypeptide(L)'
;MGHPPLASGGPHGGHFTWREHIFPLTEVVPWLWLPLPVIGSAYPLARQNGWSDQDRSGRRNREMRDSLAAAFAQRRPLVYASGHEHVLQVLDGGAARHLIVTGAGRFAHTSHVTAIPGTRFAAATGGFARLDVLADGRVRLAVILADGTGHGQERFSMWLDTRDGP
;
A
#
# COMPACT_ATOMS: atom_id res chain seq x y z
N MET A 1 -1.73 12.01 7.43
CA MET A 1 -0.75 10.94 7.14
C MET A 1 -0.83 9.88 8.22
N GLY A 2 -0.83 8.61 7.86
CA GLY A 2 -0.85 7.48 8.80
C GLY A 2 0.23 6.46 8.48
N HIS A 3 0.63 5.62 9.47
CA HIS A 3 1.63 4.58 9.20
C HIS A 3 1.04 3.43 8.38
N PRO A 4 -0.03 2.72 8.83
CA PRO A 4 -0.61 1.64 8.05
C PRO A 4 -1.55 2.15 6.96
N PRO A 5 -1.62 1.44 5.82
CA PRO A 5 -2.54 1.79 4.74
C PRO A 5 -3.99 1.45 5.08
N LEU A 6 -4.93 2.24 4.57
CA LEU A 6 -6.36 1.95 4.64
C LEU A 6 -6.76 0.85 3.65
N ALA A 7 -6.06 0.75 2.53
CA ALA A 7 -6.14 -0.34 1.57
C ALA A 7 -4.76 -0.57 0.94
N SER A 8 -4.44 -1.82 0.61
CA SER A 8 -3.20 -2.20 -0.07
C SER A 8 -3.39 -3.49 -0.85
N GLY A 9 -2.73 -3.59 -1.99
CA GLY A 9 -2.59 -4.82 -2.78
C GLY A 9 -1.35 -5.64 -2.41
N GLY A 10 -0.65 -5.30 -1.33
CA GLY A 10 0.51 -6.03 -0.83
C GLY A 10 0.17 -7.03 0.29
N PRO A 11 1.19 -7.67 0.88
CA PRO A 11 1.02 -8.69 1.93
C PRO A 11 0.27 -8.20 3.16
N HIS A 12 0.49 -6.98 3.61
CA HIS A 12 -0.25 -6.40 4.74
C HIS A 12 -1.73 -6.10 4.39
N GLY A 13 -2.05 -6.00 3.10
CA GLY A 13 -3.42 -5.97 2.58
C GLY A 13 -4.09 -7.34 2.53
N GLY A 14 -3.35 -8.42 2.80
CA GLY A 14 -3.81 -9.80 2.73
C GLY A 14 -3.61 -10.45 1.35
N HIS A 15 -2.84 -9.81 0.46
CA HIS A 15 -2.54 -10.35 -0.86
C HIS A 15 -1.20 -11.09 -0.84
N PHE A 16 -1.27 -12.40 -0.98
CA PHE A 16 -0.11 -13.30 -1.01
C PHE A 16 0.01 -13.97 -2.37
N THR A 17 1.24 -14.22 -2.81
CA THR A 17 1.52 -14.97 -4.04
C THR A 17 1.62 -16.47 -3.73
N TRP A 18 1.58 -17.32 -4.77
CA TRP A 18 1.80 -18.75 -4.61
C TRP A 18 3.14 -19.08 -3.92
N ARG A 19 4.10 -18.17 -4.02
CA ARG A 19 5.43 -18.33 -3.45
C ARG A 19 5.40 -18.39 -1.92
N GLU A 20 4.66 -17.49 -1.27
CA GLU A 20 4.50 -17.51 0.18
C GLU A 20 3.72 -18.74 0.66
N HIS A 21 2.85 -19.28 -0.20
CA HIS A 21 2.13 -20.53 0.11
C HIS A 21 3.00 -21.78 0.02
N ILE A 22 4.00 -21.80 -0.85
CA ILE A 22 4.89 -22.97 -1.02
C ILE A 22 6.17 -22.82 -0.22
N PHE A 23 6.74 -21.62 -0.15
CA PHE A 23 8.04 -21.32 0.47
C PHE A 23 7.92 -20.28 1.59
N PRO A 24 7.10 -20.51 2.64
CA PRO A 24 6.82 -19.49 3.66
C PRO A 24 8.06 -19.08 4.47
N LEU A 25 9.07 -19.94 4.54
CA LEU A 25 10.31 -19.68 5.27
C LEU A 25 11.18 -18.62 4.61
N THR A 26 10.99 -18.34 3.32
CA THR A 26 11.72 -17.27 2.62
C THR A 26 11.36 -15.87 3.13
N GLU A 27 10.21 -15.73 3.80
CA GLU A 27 9.79 -14.48 4.43
C GLU A 27 10.63 -14.13 5.67
N VAL A 28 11.20 -15.13 6.33
CA VAL A 28 12.05 -14.98 7.51
C VAL A 28 13.52 -15.13 7.15
N VAL A 29 13.83 -16.10 6.30
CA VAL A 29 15.19 -16.46 5.87
C VAL A 29 15.20 -16.50 4.34
N PRO A 30 15.58 -15.44 3.64
CA PRO A 30 15.42 -15.28 2.18
C PRO A 30 16.05 -16.37 1.30
N TRP A 31 17.07 -17.07 1.81
CA TRP A 31 17.74 -18.16 1.08
C TRP A 31 17.17 -19.56 1.37
N LEU A 32 16.24 -19.68 2.34
CA LEU A 32 15.71 -20.99 2.76
C LEU A 32 14.48 -21.38 1.91
N TRP A 33 14.76 -21.93 0.74
CA TRP A 33 13.77 -22.40 -0.22
C TRP A 33 13.32 -23.83 0.06
N LEU A 34 12.79 -24.08 1.30
CA LEU A 34 12.20 -25.35 1.65
C LEU A 34 10.71 -25.35 1.23
N PRO A 35 10.31 -26.20 0.28
CA PRO A 35 8.92 -26.27 -0.12
C PRO A 35 8.07 -26.96 0.97
N LEU A 36 7.03 -26.28 1.41
CA LEU A 36 6.07 -26.78 2.38
C LEU A 36 4.65 -26.66 1.81
N PRO A 37 4.33 -27.40 0.73
CA PRO A 37 3.00 -27.33 0.12
C PRO A 37 1.94 -27.71 1.16
N VAL A 38 0.80 -27.07 1.14
CA VAL A 38 -0.31 -27.18 2.09
C VAL A 38 0.01 -26.57 3.46
N ILE A 39 1.06 -27.03 4.17
CA ILE A 39 1.45 -26.47 5.49
C ILE A 39 1.92 -25.02 5.34
N GLY A 40 2.62 -24.70 4.27
CA GLY A 40 3.06 -23.33 3.97
C GLY A 40 1.92 -22.33 3.85
N SER A 41 0.75 -22.78 3.44
CA SER A 41 -0.44 -21.94 3.37
C SER A 41 -0.96 -21.50 4.76
N ALA A 42 -0.57 -22.16 5.83
CA ALA A 42 -0.97 -21.79 7.19
C ALA A 42 -0.51 -20.36 7.54
N TYR A 43 0.68 -19.94 7.08
CA TYR A 43 1.21 -18.61 7.33
C TYR A 43 0.39 -17.50 6.63
N PRO A 44 0.18 -17.50 5.30
CA PRO A 44 -0.68 -16.53 4.64
C PRO A 44 -2.12 -16.52 5.18
N LEU A 45 -2.69 -17.71 5.43
CA LEU A 45 -4.05 -17.83 5.97
C LEU A 45 -4.16 -17.25 7.38
N ALA A 46 -3.20 -17.53 8.27
CA ALA A 46 -3.17 -16.93 9.61
C ALA A 46 -3.13 -15.40 9.54
N ARG A 47 -2.28 -14.84 8.68
CA ARG A 47 -2.19 -13.40 8.47
C ARG A 47 -3.49 -12.81 7.91
N GLN A 48 -4.10 -13.46 6.93
CA GLN A 48 -5.40 -13.05 6.39
C GLN A 48 -6.52 -13.07 7.44
N ASN A 49 -6.40 -13.93 8.46
CA ASN A 49 -7.37 -14.07 9.54
C ASN A 49 -7.03 -13.26 10.81
N GLY A 50 -6.10 -12.32 10.73
CA GLY A 50 -5.85 -11.35 11.80
C GLY A 50 -4.86 -11.81 12.88
N TRP A 51 -4.01 -12.77 12.58
CA TRP A 51 -2.93 -13.18 13.48
C TRP A 51 -1.93 -12.07 13.79
N SER A 52 -1.72 -11.15 12.87
CA SER A 52 -0.84 -10.00 13.06
C SER A 52 -1.62 -8.69 13.12
N ASP A 53 -1.39 -7.89 14.15
CA ASP A 53 -1.95 -6.54 14.27
C ASP A 53 -1.38 -5.55 13.23
N GLN A 54 -0.28 -5.91 12.57
CA GLN A 54 0.31 -5.13 11.47
C GLN A 54 -0.48 -5.28 10.16
N ASP A 55 -1.18 -6.40 10.02
CA ASP A 55 -1.96 -6.67 8.83
C ASP A 55 -3.34 -6.00 8.90
N ARG A 56 -3.90 -5.71 7.73
CA ARG A 56 -5.21 -5.08 7.61
C ARG A 56 -6.33 -5.91 8.29
N SER A 57 -6.17 -7.23 8.36
CA SER A 57 -7.05 -8.16 9.05
C SER A 57 -6.90 -8.16 10.58
N GLY A 58 -5.82 -7.57 11.12
CA GLY A 58 -5.57 -7.49 12.55
C GLY A 58 -6.59 -6.61 13.27
N ARG A 59 -6.89 -6.95 14.54
CA ARG A 59 -7.92 -6.25 15.33
C ARG A 59 -7.62 -4.75 15.47
N ARG A 60 -6.40 -4.40 15.89
CA ARG A 60 -5.99 -3.01 16.08
C ARG A 60 -6.03 -2.21 14.78
N ASN A 61 -5.64 -2.83 13.66
CA ASN A 61 -5.70 -2.19 12.36
C ASN A 61 -7.15 -1.92 11.94
N ARG A 62 -8.08 -2.85 12.20
CA ARG A 62 -9.51 -2.64 11.95
C ARG A 62 -10.04 -1.48 12.79
N GLU A 63 -9.81 -1.48 14.11
CA GLU A 63 -10.25 -0.42 15.02
C GLU A 63 -9.73 0.96 14.58
N MET A 64 -8.46 1.05 14.19
CA MET A 64 -7.88 2.29 13.65
C MET A 64 -8.58 2.73 12.36
N ARG A 65 -8.80 1.83 11.42
CA ARG A 65 -9.46 2.15 10.13
C ARG A 65 -10.91 2.60 10.34
N ASP A 66 -11.63 1.95 11.23
CA ASP A 66 -13.01 2.31 11.56
C ASP A 66 -13.07 3.71 12.20
N SER A 67 -12.14 4.00 13.11
CA SER A 67 -12.01 5.32 13.73
C SER A 67 -11.69 6.41 12.71
N LEU A 68 -10.75 6.13 11.78
CA LEU A 68 -10.40 7.06 10.70
C LEU A 68 -11.57 7.24 9.73
N ALA A 69 -12.27 6.16 9.37
CA ALA A 69 -13.44 6.24 8.50
C ALA A 69 -14.55 7.10 9.12
N ALA A 70 -14.81 6.93 10.42
CA ALA A 70 -15.77 7.76 11.15
C ALA A 70 -15.38 9.25 11.18
N ALA A 71 -14.10 9.54 11.42
CA ALA A 71 -13.60 10.91 11.38
C ALA A 71 -13.68 11.52 9.96
N PHE A 72 -13.36 10.75 8.94
CA PHE A 72 -13.38 11.20 7.54
C PHE A 72 -14.79 11.29 6.96
N ALA A 73 -15.78 10.62 7.57
CA ALA A 73 -17.18 10.75 7.17
C ALA A 73 -17.73 12.17 7.35
N GLN A 74 -17.18 12.95 8.30
CA GLN A 74 -17.55 14.34 8.51
C GLN A 74 -16.99 15.27 7.41
N ARG A 75 -15.76 14.99 6.98
CA ARG A 75 -15.08 15.69 5.89
C ARG A 75 -14.11 14.74 5.22
N ARG A 76 -14.49 14.24 4.06
CA ARG A 76 -13.69 13.29 3.30
C ARG A 76 -12.41 13.95 2.79
N PRO A 77 -11.20 13.52 3.23
CA PRO A 77 -9.96 14.13 2.79
C PRO A 77 -9.68 13.80 1.31
N LEU A 78 -9.02 14.73 0.62
CA LEU A 78 -8.57 14.53 -0.76
C LEU A 78 -7.59 13.36 -0.84
N VAL A 79 -6.63 13.32 0.08
CA VAL A 79 -5.55 12.31 0.11
C VAL A 79 -5.38 11.78 1.52
N TYR A 80 -5.27 10.47 1.64
CA TYR A 80 -4.66 9.80 2.79
C TYR A 80 -3.38 9.11 2.34
N ALA A 81 -2.23 9.60 2.83
CA ALA A 81 -0.92 9.01 2.54
C ALA A 81 -0.45 8.14 3.70
N SER A 82 0.11 6.99 3.39
CA SER A 82 0.60 6.00 4.34
C SER A 82 1.90 5.36 3.88
N GLY A 83 2.63 4.76 4.82
CA GLY A 83 3.78 3.90 4.57
C GLY A 83 3.47 2.44 4.88
N HIS A 84 4.30 1.81 5.70
CA HIS A 84 4.20 0.44 6.21
C HIS A 84 4.32 -0.66 5.15
N GLU A 85 3.47 -0.65 4.14
CA GLU A 85 3.59 -1.55 2.99
C GLU A 85 4.72 -1.06 2.08
N HIS A 86 5.70 -1.92 1.81
CA HIS A 86 6.91 -1.56 1.08
C HIS A 86 6.70 -1.55 -0.44
N VAL A 87 5.70 -0.80 -0.86
CA VAL A 87 5.30 -0.63 -2.26
C VAL A 87 4.94 0.83 -2.55
N LEU A 88 4.74 1.14 -3.81
CA LEU A 88 4.13 2.39 -4.26
C LEU A 88 2.76 2.07 -4.86
N GLN A 89 1.71 2.65 -4.30
CA GLN A 89 0.36 2.52 -4.85
C GLN A 89 -0.38 3.84 -4.83
N VAL A 90 -1.20 4.04 -5.84
CA VAL A 90 -2.23 5.08 -5.89
C VAL A 90 -3.56 4.38 -6.12
N LEU A 91 -4.49 4.58 -5.20
CA LEU A 91 -5.81 3.95 -5.21
C LEU A 91 -6.88 5.03 -5.13
N ASP A 92 -7.97 4.85 -5.86
CA ASP A 92 -9.16 5.67 -5.72
C ASP A 92 -10.13 5.07 -4.70
N GLY A 93 -10.81 5.92 -3.97
CA GLY A 93 -11.97 5.53 -3.17
C GLY A 93 -11.69 5.21 -1.70
N GLY A 94 -12.68 4.65 -1.05
CA GLY A 94 -12.64 4.37 0.38
C GLY A 94 -12.94 5.60 1.25
N ALA A 95 -12.35 5.65 2.44
CA ALA A 95 -12.57 6.72 3.42
C ALA A 95 -11.96 8.07 2.99
N ALA A 96 -10.94 8.08 2.13
CA ALA A 96 -10.42 9.25 1.46
C ALA A 96 -10.76 9.17 -0.04
N ARG A 97 -10.63 10.28 -0.79
CA ARG A 97 -10.82 10.26 -2.25
C ARG A 97 -9.71 9.48 -2.93
N HIS A 98 -8.47 9.70 -2.49
CA HIS A 98 -7.29 9.01 -2.98
C HIS A 98 -6.49 8.46 -1.80
N LEU A 99 -6.02 7.23 -1.94
CA LEU A 99 -5.12 6.59 -1.00
C LEU A 99 -3.76 6.48 -1.68
N ILE A 100 -2.71 6.90 -0.99
CA ILE A 100 -1.33 6.81 -1.45
C ILE A 100 -0.57 5.92 -0.48
N VAL A 101 -0.01 4.82 -0.97
CA VAL A 101 0.94 4.00 -0.24
C VAL A 101 2.33 4.31 -0.78
N THR A 102 3.21 4.80 0.08
CA THR A 102 4.56 5.22 -0.29
C THR A 102 5.60 4.72 0.72
N GLY A 103 5.59 3.41 0.98
CA GLY A 103 6.52 2.74 1.89
C GLY A 103 7.79 2.20 1.24
N ALA A 104 7.95 2.35 -0.08
CA ALA A 104 9.07 1.83 -0.85
C ALA A 104 10.28 2.80 -0.90
N GLY A 105 10.56 3.53 0.16
CA GLY A 105 11.71 4.45 0.22
C GLY A 105 13.08 3.78 0.26
N ARG A 106 13.13 2.45 0.40
CA ARG A 106 14.37 1.67 0.48
C ARG A 106 14.38 0.54 -0.56
N PHE A 107 15.36 0.55 -1.46
CA PHE A 107 15.50 -0.42 -2.55
C PHE A 107 15.55 -1.90 -2.12
N ALA A 108 16.16 -2.19 -0.98
CA ALA A 108 16.40 -3.56 -0.53
C ALA A 108 15.17 -4.26 0.08
N HIS A 109 14.03 -3.58 0.18
CA HIS A 109 12.85 -4.10 0.87
C HIS A 109 11.54 -3.70 0.18
N THR A 110 11.39 -4.06 -1.08
CA THR A 110 10.09 -3.94 -1.72
C THR A 110 9.31 -5.25 -1.61
N SER A 111 8.03 -5.16 -1.26
CA SER A 111 7.09 -6.27 -1.28
C SER A 111 6.50 -6.41 -2.69
N HIS A 112 5.92 -7.57 -2.99
CA HIS A 112 5.09 -7.68 -4.19
C HIS A 112 3.80 -6.84 -4.03
N VAL A 113 3.18 -6.51 -5.15
CA VAL A 113 1.93 -5.75 -5.17
C VAL A 113 1.00 -6.25 -6.28
N THR A 114 -0.26 -6.39 -5.93
CA THR A 114 -1.33 -6.77 -6.84
C THR A 114 -2.29 -5.59 -7.04
N ALA A 115 -2.81 -5.44 -8.24
CA ALA A 115 -3.89 -4.49 -8.50
C ALA A 115 -5.16 -4.93 -7.77
N ILE A 116 -5.77 -4.01 -7.04
CA ILE A 116 -7.06 -4.19 -6.35
C ILE A 116 -8.06 -3.17 -6.91
N PRO A 117 -9.37 -3.30 -6.62
CA PRO A 117 -10.34 -2.31 -7.06
C PRO A 117 -9.91 -0.88 -6.69
N GLY A 118 -9.99 0.03 -7.65
CA GLY A 118 -9.55 1.42 -7.50
C GLY A 118 -8.06 1.66 -7.76
N THR A 119 -7.25 0.64 -8.08
CA THR A 119 -5.82 0.84 -8.39
C THR A 119 -5.65 1.69 -9.65
N ARG A 120 -4.98 2.83 -9.51
CA ARG A 120 -4.55 3.72 -10.60
C ARG A 120 -3.09 3.50 -10.95
N PHE A 121 -2.29 3.16 -9.95
CA PHE A 121 -0.87 2.83 -10.11
C PHE A 121 -0.43 1.85 -9.02
N ALA A 122 0.45 0.92 -9.36
CA ALA A 122 1.11 0.03 -8.42
C ALA A 122 2.51 -0.34 -8.91
N ALA A 123 3.50 -0.30 -8.01
CA ALA A 123 4.86 -0.71 -8.31
C ALA A 123 5.56 -1.28 -7.07
N ALA A 124 6.25 -2.40 -7.27
CA ALA A 124 7.10 -3.07 -6.28
C ALA A 124 8.57 -2.65 -6.48
N THR A 125 8.83 -1.35 -6.45
CA THR A 125 10.17 -0.78 -6.65
C THR A 125 10.37 0.46 -5.79
N GLY A 126 11.61 0.85 -5.56
CA GLY A 126 11.96 2.03 -4.79
C GLY A 126 11.49 3.32 -5.42
N GLY A 127 11.09 4.28 -4.60
CA GLY A 127 10.61 5.57 -5.07
C GLY A 127 9.74 6.29 -4.05
N PHE A 128 9.02 7.30 -4.52
CA PHE A 128 8.14 8.11 -3.68
C PHE A 128 7.00 8.75 -4.47
N ALA A 129 5.98 9.17 -3.76
CA ALA A 129 4.90 10.00 -4.29
C ALA A 129 5.14 11.47 -3.94
N ARG A 130 4.88 12.37 -4.91
CA ARG A 130 4.96 13.82 -4.75
C ARG A 130 3.59 14.45 -5.02
N LEU A 131 3.20 15.38 -4.17
CA LEU A 131 2.02 16.21 -4.35
C LEU A 131 2.45 17.65 -4.64
N ASP A 132 2.09 18.15 -5.81
CA ASP A 132 2.30 19.53 -6.22
C ASP A 132 0.98 20.29 -6.04
N VAL A 133 0.93 21.19 -5.06
CA VAL A 133 -0.23 22.06 -4.81
C VAL A 133 0.01 23.39 -5.50
N LEU A 134 -0.83 23.72 -6.48
CA LEU A 134 -0.71 24.92 -7.27
C LEU A 134 -1.44 26.12 -6.62
N ALA A 135 -1.04 27.31 -7.00
CA ALA A 135 -1.63 28.54 -6.47
C ALA A 135 -3.14 28.69 -6.81
N ASP A 136 -3.60 28.05 -7.88
CA ASP A 136 -5.01 28.02 -8.29
C ASP A 136 -5.83 26.93 -7.57
N GLY A 137 -5.24 26.23 -6.59
CA GLY A 137 -5.88 25.19 -5.81
C GLY A 137 -5.88 23.80 -6.45
N ARG A 138 -5.38 23.63 -7.67
CA ARG A 138 -5.22 22.30 -8.27
C ARG A 138 -4.12 21.52 -7.58
N VAL A 139 -4.31 20.21 -7.48
CA VAL A 139 -3.32 19.31 -6.90
C VAL A 139 -2.93 18.25 -7.93
N ARG A 140 -1.63 18.14 -8.20
CA ARG A 140 -1.07 17.10 -9.06
C ARG A 140 -0.35 16.06 -8.20
N LEU A 141 -0.69 14.80 -8.39
CA LEU A 141 0.06 13.68 -7.87
C LEU A 141 1.05 13.19 -8.93
N ALA A 142 2.28 12.97 -8.54
CA ALA A 142 3.29 12.30 -9.35
C ALA A 142 3.92 11.15 -8.57
N VAL A 143 4.19 10.02 -9.23
CA VAL A 143 4.97 8.91 -8.67
C VAL A 143 6.31 8.87 -9.38
N ILE A 144 7.36 8.98 -8.60
CA ILE A 144 8.75 8.97 -9.05
C ILE A 144 9.36 7.63 -8.62
N LEU A 145 9.81 6.85 -9.59
CA LEU A 145 10.57 5.63 -9.34
C LEU A 145 12.06 5.93 -9.40
N ALA A 146 12.80 5.37 -8.46
CA ALA A 146 14.25 5.45 -8.46
C ALA A 146 14.84 4.35 -9.35
N ASP A 147 15.86 4.69 -10.13
CA ASP A 147 16.52 3.77 -11.08
C ASP A 147 17.72 3.01 -10.49
N GLY A 148 18.00 3.20 -9.20
CA GLY A 148 19.16 2.59 -8.53
C GLY A 148 20.47 3.35 -8.72
N THR A 149 20.55 4.32 -9.62
CA THR A 149 21.75 5.14 -9.87
C THR A 149 21.69 6.49 -9.14
N GLY A 150 20.62 6.74 -8.37
CA GLY A 150 20.37 7.99 -7.67
C GLY A 150 19.48 8.97 -8.43
N HIS A 151 19.01 8.57 -9.62
CA HIS A 151 18.06 9.36 -10.40
C HIS A 151 16.64 8.85 -10.20
N GLY A 152 15.69 9.76 -10.30
CA GLY A 152 14.26 9.46 -10.24
C GLY A 152 13.58 9.76 -11.57
N GLN A 153 12.71 8.86 -12.00
CA GLN A 153 11.90 9.04 -13.19
C GLN A 153 10.41 9.11 -12.82
N GLU A 154 9.71 10.12 -13.27
CA GLU A 154 8.26 10.17 -13.18
C GLU A 154 7.65 9.08 -14.06
N ARG A 155 6.94 8.13 -13.45
CA ARG A 155 6.32 6.99 -14.14
C ARG A 155 4.82 7.05 -14.18
N PHE A 156 4.24 7.87 -13.33
CA PHE A 156 2.79 8.08 -13.27
C PHE A 156 2.50 9.49 -12.76
N SER A 157 1.48 10.11 -13.30
CA SER A 157 0.91 11.32 -12.70
C SER A 157 -0.56 11.48 -13.04
N MET A 158 -1.28 12.17 -12.16
CA MET A 158 -2.67 12.54 -12.36
C MET A 158 -3.01 13.84 -11.64
N TRP A 159 -4.04 14.52 -12.10
CA TRP A 159 -4.66 15.60 -11.36
C TRP A 159 -5.67 15.01 -10.37
N LEU A 160 -5.61 15.48 -9.13
CA LEU A 160 -6.56 15.10 -8.12
C LEU A 160 -7.75 16.08 -8.19
N ASP A 161 -8.96 15.52 -8.19
CA ASP A 161 -10.15 16.37 -8.15
C ASP A 161 -10.30 16.94 -6.73
N THR A 162 -10.12 18.26 -6.61
CA THR A 162 -10.21 18.99 -5.34
C THR A 162 -11.64 19.41 -5.02
N ARG A 163 -12.55 19.33 -5.99
CA ARG A 163 -13.95 19.68 -5.76
C ARG A 163 -14.66 18.61 -4.97
N ASP A 164 -15.44 19.01 -4.01
CA ASP A 164 -16.39 18.14 -3.36
C ASP A 164 -17.42 17.72 -4.41
N GLY A 165 -17.31 16.49 -4.90
CA GLY A 165 -18.37 15.90 -5.71
C GLY A 165 -19.64 15.78 -4.86
N PRO A 166 -20.80 15.69 -5.49
CA PRO A 166 -22.09 15.56 -4.81
C PRO A 166 -22.12 14.36 -3.89
#